data_a774ed2901e592819255fdb6d1a11709
#
_entry.id   a774ed2901e592819255fdb6d1a11709
#
_cell.length_a   1.000
_cell.length_b   1.000
_cell.length_c   1.000
_cell.angle_alpha   90.00
_cell.angle_beta   90.00
_cell.angle_gamma   90.00
#
_symmetry.space_group_name_H-M   'P 1'
#
loop_
_entity.id
_entity.type
_entity.pdbx_description
1 polymer ?
#
loop_
_entity_poly.entity_id
_entity_poly.type
_entity_poly.pdbx_seq_one_letter_code
_entity_poly.pdbx_strand_id
1 'polypeptide(L)'
;MLTFKGSVQFVKDEHRDLPVKDKDGNPTGQMKDHRFVEIMMLIPQPDKTQRVIVVKGFDTKITCPKIGDIWETPEVRRYDAYSEACPIVMIG
;
A
#
# COMPACT_ATOMS: atom_id res chain seq x y z
N MET A 1 15.07 -2.22 9.55
CA MET A 1 13.70 -1.78 9.16
C MET A 1 13.78 -1.17 7.77
N LEU A 2 12.94 -1.63 6.86
CA LEU A 2 12.90 -1.11 5.49
C LEU A 2 11.78 -0.08 5.36
N THR A 3 12.13 1.12 4.89
CA THR A 3 11.18 2.18 4.55
C THR A 3 11.55 2.80 3.22
N PHE A 4 10.59 3.44 2.57
CA PHE A 4 10.81 4.21 1.35
C PHE A 4 10.34 5.64 1.56
N LYS A 5 11.08 6.60 1.00
CA LYS A 5 10.76 8.02 1.08
C LYS A 5 10.75 8.62 -0.30
N GLY A 6 9.71 9.37 -0.62
CA GLY A 6 9.58 10.02 -1.92
C GLY A 6 8.35 10.90 -1.99
N SER A 7 8.06 11.40 -3.19
CA SER A 7 6.90 12.26 -3.41
C SER A 7 5.65 11.45 -3.77
N VAL A 8 4.54 11.78 -3.14
CA VAL A 8 3.26 11.09 -3.35
C VAL A 8 2.62 11.59 -4.64
N GLN A 9 2.29 10.67 -5.54
CA GLN A 9 1.67 10.99 -6.84
C GLN A 9 0.19 10.63 -6.89
N PHE A 10 -0.21 9.60 -6.15
CA PHE A 10 -1.58 9.11 -6.15
C PHE A 10 -1.90 8.47 -4.81
N VAL A 11 -3.12 8.69 -4.32
CA VAL A 11 -3.61 8.10 -3.08
C VAL A 11 -4.99 7.53 -3.31
N LYS A 12 -5.17 6.28 -2.92
CA LYS A 12 -6.48 5.62 -2.90
C LYS A 12 -6.68 5.04 -1.51
N ASP A 13 -7.75 5.45 -0.85
CA ASP A 13 -8.15 4.97 0.47
C ASP A 13 -9.62 4.60 0.37
N GLU A 14 -9.91 3.33 0.32
CA GLU A 14 -11.29 2.87 0.20
C GLU A 14 -11.63 1.77 1.19
N HIS A 15 -12.91 1.69 1.51
CA HIS A 15 -13.47 0.65 2.35
C HIS A 15 -14.36 -0.24 1.51
N ARG A 16 -14.26 -1.55 1.72
CA ARG A 16 -15.11 -2.54 1.09
C ARG A 16 -15.61 -3.54 2.10
N ASP A 17 -16.88 -3.89 1.98
CA ASP A 17 -17.44 -4.99 2.76
C ASP A 17 -17.11 -6.31 2.07
N LEU A 18 -16.42 -7.18 2.77
CA LEU A 18 -16.07 -8.51 2.29
C LEU A 18 -16.81 -9.57 3.09
N PRO A 19 -17.23 -10.67 2.46
CA PRO A 19 -17.90 -11.74 3.15
C PRO A 19 -16.97 -12.42 4.17
N VAL A 20 -17.50 -12.66 5.37
CA VAL A 20 -16.79 -13.40 6.39
C VAL A 20 -17.00 -14.88 6.15
N LYS A 21 -15.90 -15.63 6.08
CA LYS A 21 -15.91 -17.09 5.91
C LYS A 21 -15.56 -17.76 7.23
N ASP A 22 -16.13 -18.95 7.45
CA ASP A 22 -15.77 -19.78 8.59
C ASP A 22 -14.42 -20.47 8.36
N LYS A 23 -13.96 -21.26 9.33
CA LYS A 23 -12.68 -21.97 9.24
C LYS A 23 -12.60 -22.99 8.08
N ASP A 24 -13.75 -23.43 7.60
CA ASP A 24 -13.84 -24.37 6.48
C ASP A 24 -13.95 -23.66 5.12
N GLY A 25 -13.91 -22.32 5.12
CA GLY A 25 -14.01 -21.51 3.92
C GLY A 25 -15.43 -21.26 3.43
N ASN A 26 -16.45 -21.62 4.21
CA ASN A 26 -17.84 -21.41 3.84
C ASN A 26 -18.33 -20.01 4.26
N PRO A 27 -19.18 -19.38 3.46
CA PRO A 27 -19.71 -18.07 3.83
C PRO A 27 -20.61 -18.16 5.07
N THR A 28 -20.43 -17.19 6.00
CA THR A 28 -21.23 -17.12 7.25
C THR A 28 -22.48 -16.28 7.10
N GLY A 29 -22.67 -15.60 5.95
CA GLY A 29 -23.73 -14.63 5.75
C GLY A 29 -23.47 -13.27 6.38
N GLN A 30 -22.31 -13.09 7.00
CA GLN A 30 -21.89 -11.82 7.57
C GLN A 30 -20.92 -11.11 6.64
N MET A 31 -20.89 -9.78 6.72
CA MET A 31 -19.95 -8.92 6.01
C MET A 31 -19.10 -8.15 7.01
N LYS A 32 -17.86 -7.92 6.67
CA LYS A 32 -16.94 -7.14 7.48
C LYS A 32 -16.29 -6.06 6.63
N ASP A 33 -16.24 -4.84 7.14
CA ASP A 33 -15.57 -3.72 6.50
C ASP A 33 -14.06 -3.89 6.55
N HIS A 34 -13.43 -3.74 5.38
CA HIS A 34 -11.97 -3.76 5.23
C HIS A 34 -11.50 -2.50 4.54
N ARG A 35 -10.36 -1.99 4.97
CA ARG A 35 -9.72 -0.83 4.38
C ARG A 35 -8.64 -1.25 3.40
N PHE A 36 -8.66 -0.65 2.22
CA PHE A 36 -7.63 -0.84 1.19
C PHE A 36 -6.98 0.51 0.91
N VAL A 37 -5.67 0.56 1.06
CA VAL A 37 -4.87 1.75 0.80
C VAL A 37 -3.90 1.46 -0.33
N GLU A 38 -3.81 2.38 -1.30
CA GLU A 38 -2.85 2.29 -2.39
C GLU A 38 -2.24 3.68 -2.60
N ILE A 39 -0.92 3.77 -2.53
CA ILE A 39 -0.18 5.02 -2.65
C ILE A 39 0.91 4.83 -3.69
N MET A 40 0.87 5.64 -4.75
CA MET A 40 1.91 5.67 -5.76
C MET A 40 2.92 6.77 -5.41
N MET A 41 4.20 6.42 -5.38
CA MET A 41 5.28 7.33 -4.99
C MET A 41 6.38 7.35 -6.04
N LEU A 42 7.01 8.52 -6.18
CA LEU A 42 8.27 8.67 -6.90
C LEU A 42 9.43 8.73 -5.92
N ILE A 43 10.37 7.80 -6.05
CA ILE A 43 11.55 7.72 -5.20
C ILE A 43 12.77 8.18 -5.98
N PRO A 44 13.50 9.22 -5.52
CA PRO A 44 14.73 9.65 -6.18
C PRO A 44 15.81 8.57 -6.07
N GLN A 45 16.53 8.35 -7.16
CA GLN A 45 17.62 7.40 -7.22
C GLN A 45 18.97 8.15 -7.22
N PRO A 46 20.08 7.48 -6.82
CA PRO A 46 21.41 8.11 -6.82
C PRO A 46 21.87 8.61 -8.19
N ASP A 47 21.37 8.03 -9.28
CA ASP A 47 21.70 8.41 -10.66
C ASP A 47 20.86 9.58 -11.20
N LYS A 48 20.14 10.30 -10.31
CA LYS A 48 19.22 11.40 -10.62
C LYS A 48 17.96 11.01 -11.38
N THR A 49 17.70 9.72 -11.58
CA THR A 49 16.41 9.23 -12.07
C THR A 49 15.43 9.10 -10.93
N GLN A 50 14.17 8.85 -11.27
CA GLN A 50 13.12 8.57 -10.28
C GLN A 50 12.50 7.22 -10.56
N ARG A 51 12.16 6.51 -9.50
CA ARG A 51 11.53 5.20 -9.58
C ARG A 51 10.11 5.29 -9.01
N VAL A 52 9.16 4.72 -9.72
CA VAL A 52 7.78 4.61 -9.25
C VAL A 52 7.64 3.34 -8.43
N ILE A 53 7.07 3.45 -7.24
CA ILE A 53 6.63 2.29 -6.46
C ILE A 53 5.17 2.44 -6.09
N VAL A 54 4.50 1.32 -5.89
CA VAL A 54 3.12 1.26 -5.39
C VAL A 54 3.13 0.66 -4.00
N VAL A 55 2.66 1.43 -3.03
CA VAL A 55 2.54 1.01 -1.63
C VAL A 55 1.11 0.57 -1.40
N LYS A 56 0.91 -0.65 -0.93
CA LYS A 56 -0.42 -1.19 -0.63
C LYS A 56 -0.53 -1.55 0.84
N GLY A 57 -1.65 -1.20 1.44
CA GLY A 57 -1.98 -1.55 2.81
C GLY A 57 -3.35 -2.20 2.90
N PHE A 58 -3.47 -3.23 3.72
CA PHE A 58 -4.72 -3.91 4.02
C PHE A 58 -5.01 -3.75 5.51
N ASP A 59 -6.15 -3.17 5.84
CA ASP A 59 -6.57 -2.86 7.22
C ASP A 59 -5.51 -2.08 8.02
N THR A 60 -4.69 -1.31 7.32
CA THR A 60 -3.67 -0.48 7.96
C THR A 60 -4.30 0.71 8.66
N LYS A 61 -3.68 1.15 9.77
CA LYS A 61 -4.14 2.28 10.57
C LYS A 61 -3.40 3.58 10.24
N ILE A 62 -2.66 3.61 9.15
CA ILE A 62 -1.90 4.81 8.78
C ILE A 62 -2.82 5.95 8.36
N THR A 63 -2.32 7.17 8.56
CA THR A 63 -2.94 8.36 7.96
C THR A 63 -2.35 8.54 6.57
N CYS A 64 -3.21 8.53 5.54
CA CYS A 64 -2.75 8.70 4.16
C CYS A 64 -2.16 10.09 3.95
N PRO A 65 -1.02 10.20 3.25
CA PRO A 65 -0.47 11.48 2.84
C PRO A 65 -1.32 12.11 1.74
N LYS A 66 -1.06 13.37 1.45
CA LYS A 66 -1.69 14.08 0.34
C LYS A 66 -0.81 13.99 -0.91
N ILE A 67 -1.44 14.05 -2.09
CA ILE A 67 -0.71 14.15 -3.35
C ILE A 67 0.20 15.36 -3.33
N GLY A 68 1.47 15.18 -3.69
CA GLY A 68 2.49 16.22 -3.67
C GLY A 68 3.33 16.25 -2.40
N ASP A 69 2.90 15.59 -1.34
CA ASP A 69 3.69 15.52 -0.11
C ASP A 69 4.94 14.65 -0.27
N ILE A 70 5.97 14.99 0.48
CA ILE A 70 7.10 14.07 0.68
C ILE A 70 6.73 13.18 1.87
N TRP A 71 6.72 11.88 1.62
CA TRP A 71 6.24 10.92 2.61
C TRP A 71 7.23 9.77 2.76
N GLU A 72 7.40 9.32 3.99
CA GLU A 72 8.15 8.12 4.31
C GLU A 72 7.18 7.01 4.72
N THR A 73 7.32 5.83 4.11
CA THR A 73 6.45 4.71 4.42
C THR A 73 6.66 4.23 5.85
N PRO A 74 5.64 3.62 6.47
CA PRO A 74 5.86 2.78 7.64
C PRO A 74 6.77 1.60 7.30
N GLU A 75 7.11 0.79 8.29
CA GLU A 75 7.90 -0.41 8.07
C GLU A 75 7.25 -1.29 6.99
N VAL A 76 8.06 -1.62 5.98
CA VAL A 76 7.62 -2.47 4.87
C VAL A 76 7.62 -3.93 5.32
N ARG A 77 6.48 -4.58 5.21
CA ARG A 77 6.33 -5.99 5.55
C ARG A 77 6.75 -6.91 4.42
N ARG A 78 6.47 -6.52 3.18
CA ARG A 78 6.78 -7.31 2.01
C ARG A 78 7.13 -6.38 0.86
N TYR A 79 8.20 -6.73 0.17
CA TYR A 79 8.63 -6.05 -1.05
C TYR A 79 8.61 -7.04 -2.20
N ASP A 80 7.83 -6.72 -3.22
CA ASP A 80 7.72 -7.55 -4.42
C ASP A 80 8.35 -6.80 -5.60
N ALA A 81 9.55 -7.22 -5.96
CA ALA A 81 10.34 -6.63 -7.04
C ALA A 81 10.11 -7.30 -8.39
N TYR A 82 9.14 -8.21 -8.51
CA TYR A 82 8.90 -8.93 -9.76
C TYR A 82 8.52 -8.03 -10.92
N SER A 83 7.97 -6.86 -10.65
CA SER A 83 7.78 -5.84 -11.66
C SER A 83 8.92 -4.82 -11.55
N GLU A 84 9.95 -4.94 -12.39
CA GLU A 84 11.04 -3.96 -12.42
C GLU A 84 10.54 -2.55 -12.73
N ALA A 85 9.44 -2.45 -13.51
CA ALA A 85 8.86 -1.17 -13.88
C ALA A 85 8.09 -0.51 -12.73
N CYS A 86 7.45 -1.30 -11.86
CA CYS A 86 6.62 -0.77 -10.78
C CYS A 86 6.56 -1.75 -9.60
N PRO A 87 7.56 -1.75 -8.72
CA PRO A 87 7.57 -2.63 -7.56
C PRO A 87 6.39 -2.36 -6.63
N ILE A 88 5.89 -3.44 -6.04
CA ILE A 88 4.80 -3.38 -5.07
C ILE A 88 5.38 -3.54 -3.67
N VAL A 89 5.01 -2.63 -2.78
CA VAL A 89 5.46 -2.59 -1.40
C VAL A 89 4.24 -2.78 -0.50
N MET A 90 4.28 -3.77 0.39
CA MET A 90 3.19 -4.03 1.33
C MET A 90 3.53 -3.46 2.69
N ILE A 91 2.60 -2.69 3.25
CA ILE A 91 2.63 -2.17 4.61
C ILE A 91 1.44 -2.69 5.40
N GLY A 92 1.52 -2.57 6.66
CA GLY A 92 0.39 -2.98 7.46
C GLY A 92 0.76 -3.50 8.77
#